data_6408224ada1290e3e72875af2c2afd25
#
_entry.id   6408224ada1290e3e72875af2c2afd25
#
_cell.length_a   1.000
_cell.length_b   1.000
_cell.length_c   1.000
_cell.angle_alpha   90.00
_cell.angle_beta   90.00
_cell.angle_gamma   90.00
#
_symmetry.space_group_name_H-M   'P 1'
#
loop_
_entity.id
_entity.type
_entity.pdbx_description
1 polymer ?
#
loop_
_entity_poly.entity_id
_entity_poly.type
_entity_poly.pdbx_seq_one_letter_code
_entity_poly.pdbx_strand_id
1 'polypeptide(L)'
;VECGSMNEASHALYVSQPALSSSVKELENELGIEIFTRSSQGIALTVDGAEFLTYARQVLDQADLLEGKYKGTSEQVPHFSVSCQHYSFAVNAFVDVIREFDAARYDFTLREEQTHEIIEDVAHMKSELGILYLSEHNREVIERMLAANELVFEGLFCATPHVFVCADHPLAGRSSVTLEDLEDYPFLSYEQGSYNSFYYSEELTSTFERRKNIRVRDRATLFNLAMGLNGYTVCSGVISHELN
;
A
#
# COMPACT_ATOMS: atom_id res chain seq x y z
N VAL A 1 0.25 -20.48 13.51
CA VAL A 1 1.35 -19.52 13.49
C VAL A 1 1.42 -18.76 14.83
N GLU A 2 0.32 -18.15 15.25
CA GLU A 2 0.25 -17.32 16.48
C GLU A 2 0.64 -18.07 17.75
N CYS A 3 0.35 -19.37 17.83
CA CYS A 3 0.64 -20.20 19.00
C CYS A 3 2.12 -20.66 19.09
N GLY A 4 2.96 -20.44 18.07
CA GLY A 4 4.39 -20.82 18.08
C GLY A 4 4.69 -22.33 18.07
N SER A 5 3.72 -23.20 18.41
CA SER A 5 3.87 -24.65 18.39
C SER A 5 2.57 -25.38 18.02
N MET A 6 2.72 -26.60 17.44
CA MET A 6 1.56 -27.46 17.10
C MET A 6 0.82 -27.94 18.36
N ASN A 7 1.51 -28.04 19.48
CA ASN A 7 0.89 -28.47 20.73
C ASN A 7 -0.03 -27.37 21.29
N GLU A 8 0.45 -26.14 21.37
CA GLU A 8 -0.35 -25.00 21.81
C GLU A 8 -1.51 -24.71 20.85
N ALA A 9 -1.25 -24.79 19.53
CA ALA A 9 -2.30 -24.64 18.52
C ALA A 9 -3.41 -25.72 18.66
N SER A 10 -3.04 -26.97 18.94
CA SER A 10 -3.99 -28.06 19.16
C SER A 10 -4.88 -27.81 20.38
N HIS A 11 -4.33 -27.28 21.47
CA HIS A 11 -5.10 -26.87 22.64
C HIS A 11 -6.05 -25.71 22.34
N ALA A 12 -5.57 -24.68 21.64
CA ALA A 12 -6.39 -23.53 21.26
C ALA A 12 -7.55 -23.90 20.34
N LEU A 13 -7.34 -24.90 19.46
CA LEU A 13 -8.36 -25.37 18.49
C LEU A 13 -9.21 -26.53 19.01
N TYR A 14 -8.97 -27.02 20.24
CA TYR A 14 -9.69 -28.16 20.82
C TYR A 14 -9.61 -29.44 19.97
N VAL A 15 -8.47 -29.68 19.32
CA VAL A 15 -8.19 -30.88 18.51
C VAL A 15 -6.95 -31.61 19.04
N SER A 16 -6.79 -32.88 18.70
CA SER A 16 -5.56 -33.56 19.06
C SER A 16 -4.37 -33.10 18.22
N GLN A 17 -3.21 -33.00 18.82
CA GLN A 17 -1.99 -32.60 18.10
C GLN A 17 -1.65 -33.51 16.91
N PRO A 18 -1.80 -34.88 16.98
CA PRO A 18 -1.63 -35.72 15.80
C PRO A 18 -2.59 -35.40 14.66
N ALA A 19 -3.88 -35.12 14.97
CA ALA A 19 -4.87 -34.77 13.95
C ALA A 19 -4.49 -33.47 13.26
N LEU A 20 -4.13 -32.43 14.04
CA LEU A 20 -3.68 -31.15 13.47
C LEU A 20 -2.44 -31.31 12.58
N SER A 21 -1.45 -32.09 13.05
CA SER A 21 -0.24 -32.37 12.27
C SER A 21 -0.51 -33.17 11.01
N SER A 22 -1.49 -34.11 11.03
CA SER A 22 -1.90 -34.86 9.83
C SER A 22 -2.56 -33.95 8.82
N SER A 23 -3.52 -33.11 9.25
CA SER A 23 -4.22 -32.20 8.36
C SER A 23 -3.27 -31.19 7.70
N VAL A 24 -2.31 -30.64 8.44
CA VAL A 24 -1.30 -29.75 7.86
C VAL A 24 -0.46 -30.50 6.82
N LYS A 25 -0.02 -31.73 7.12
CA LYS A 25 0.80 -32.51 6.20
C LYS A 25 0.01 -32.93 4.94
N GLU A 26 -1.26 -33.24 5.09
CA GLU A 26 -2.15 -33.55 3.96
C GLU A 26 -2.27 -32.32 3.03
N LEU A 27 -2.48 -31.14 3.61
CA LEU A 27 -2.53 -29.88 2.87
C LEU A 27 -1.20 -29.57 2.15
N GLU A 28 -0.07 -29.72 2.83
CA GLU A 28 1.27 -29.55 2.23
C GLU A 28 1.49 -30.50 1.05
N ASN A 29 1.05 -31.76 1.20
CA ASN A 29 1.14 -32.76 0.13
C ASN A 29 0.23 -32.43 -1.06
N GLU A 30 -0.99 -31.95 -0.81
CA GLU A 30 -1.94 -31.56 -1.84
C GLU A 30 -1.44 -30.37 -2.66
N LEU A 31 -0.88 -29.39 -1.98
CA LEU A 31 -0.35 -28.17 -2.61
C LEU A 31 1.06 -28.36 -3.20
N GLY A 32 1.78 -29.38 -2.79
CA GLY A 32 3.17 -29.62 -3.22
C GLY A 32 4.18 -28.64 -2.64
N ILE A 33 3.85 -28.01 -1.50
CA ILE A 33 4.71 -27.05 -0.81
C ILE A 33 4.91 -27.44 0.66
N GLU A 34 5.97 -26.95 1.30
CA GLU A 34 6.14 -27.00 2.75
C GLU A 34 5.68 -25.66 3.33
N ILE A 35 4.62 -25.66 4.16
CA ILE A 35 4.12 -24.45 4.83
C ILE A 35 4.96 -24.14 6.06
N PHE A 36 5.38 -25.17 6.79
CA PHE A 36 6.14 -25.02 8.05
C PHE A 36 7.48 -25.74 8.02
N THR A 37 8.52 -25.06 8.49
CA THR A 37 9.77 -25.70 8.93
C THR A 37 9.71 -26.03 10.40
N ARG A 38 10.29 -27.19 10.79
CA ARG A 38 10.44 -27.62 12.19
C ARG A 38 11.89 -27.49 12.62
N SER A 39 12.14 -26.84 13.72
CA SER A 39 13.46 -26.73 14.32
C SER A 39 13.41 -27.05 15.82
N SER A 40 14.55 -27.12 16.46
CA SER A 40 14.66 -27.24 17.94
C SER A 40 14.11 -26.02 18.70
N GLN A 41 13.87 -24.91 17.99
CA GLN A 41 13.31 -23.68 18.54
C GLN A 41 11.79 -23.57 18.31
N GLY A 42 11.17 -24.54 17.64
CA GLY A 42 9.74 -24.53 17.34
C GLY A 42 9.42 -24.64 15.85
N ILE A 43 8.30 -24.08 15.46
CA ILE A 43 7.76 -24.08 14.10
C ILE A 43 7.87 -22.68 13.54
N ALA A 44 8.41 -22.55 12.33
CA ALA A 44 8.46 -21.31 11.55
C ALA A 44 7.83 -21.52 10.18
N LEU A 45 7.31 -20.44 9.58
CA LEU A 45 6.83 -20.45 8.21
C LEU A 45 8.00 -20.55 7.23
N THR A 46 7.79 -21.26 6.14
CA THR A 46 8.61 -21.17 4.93
C THR A 46 8.24 -19.89 4.15
N VAL A 47 8.97 -19.56 3.10
CA VAL A 47 8.60 -18.49 2.15
C VAL A 47 7.25 -18.82 1.50
N ASP A 48 7.11 -20.03 0.97
CA ASP A 48 5.87 -20.52 0.35
C ASP A 48 4.71 -20.56 1.36
N GLY A 49 5.01 -20.92 2.62
CA GLY A 49 4.03 -20.92 3.71
C GLY A 49 3.52 -19.52 4.08
N ALA A 50 4.38 -18.50 4.03
CA ALA A 50 3.99 -17.12 4.27
C ALA A 50 3.07 -16.59 3.14
N GLU A 51 3.42 -16.89 1.91
CA GLU A 51 2.61 -16.57 0.74
C GLU A 51 1.26 -17.29 0.80
N PHE A 52 1.25 -18.60 1.01
CA PHE A 52 0.04 -19.39 1.17
C PHE A 52 -0.88 -18.84 2.26
N LEU A 53 -0.34 -18.47 3.42
CA LEU A 53 -1.13 -17.88 4.51
C LEU A 53 -1.82 -16.58 4.14
N THR A 54 -1.19 -15.78 3.30
CA THR A 54 -1.78 -14.53 2.81
C THR A 54 -3.05 -14.83 2.03
N TYR A 55 -3.00 -15.77 1.08
CA TYR A 55 -4.18 -16.19 0.31
C TYR A 55 -5.22 -16.93 1.18
N ALA A 56 -4.77 -17.81 2.07
CA ALA A 56 -5.68 -18.56 2.93
C ALA A 56 -6.50 -17.65 3.85
N ARG A 57 -5.89 -16.58 4.39
CA ARG A 57 -6.61 -15.57 5.20
C ARG A 57 -7.69 -14.89 4.38
N GLN A 58 -7.37 -14.45 3.16
CA GLN A 58 -8.35 -13.81 2.27
C GLN A 58 -9.54 -14.71 1.98
N VAL A 59 -9.31 -16.00 1.73
CA VAL A 59 -10.39 -16.98 1.50
C VAL A 59 -11.25 -17.13 2.74
N LEU A 60 -10.65 -17.17 3.93
CA LEU A 60 -11.39 -17.28 5.19
C LEU A 60 -12.21 -16.01 5.45
N ASP A 61 -11.62 -14.83 5.23
CA ASP A 61 -12.32 -13.54 5.39
C ASP A 61 -13.54 -13.46 4.46
N GLN A 62 -13.39 -13.89 3.19
CA GLN A 62 -14.52 -13.98 2.25
C GLN A 62 -15.57 -15.01 2.68
N ALA A 63 -15.14 -16.14 3.23
CA ALA A 63 -16.06 -17.16 3.76
C ALA A 63 -16.85 -16.62 4.96
N ASP A 64 -16.20 -15.90 5.86
CA ASP A 64 -16.84 -15.27 7.03
C ASP A 64 -17.84 -14.19 6.60
N LEU A 65 -17.50 -13.38 5.59
CA LEU A 65 -18.44 -12.42 4.98
C LEU A 65 -19.66 -13.11 4.40
N LEU A 66 -19.47 -14.21 3.68
CA LEU A 66 -20.54 -15.00 3.11
C LEU A 66 -21.43 -15.63 4.20
N GLU A 67 -20.82 -16.22 5.21
CA GLU A 67 -21.54 -16.80 6.36
C GLU A 67 -22.32 -15.73 7.13
N GLY A 68 -21.70 -14.58 7.41
CA GLY A 68 -22.33 -13.46 8.09
C GLY A 68 -23.58 -12.94 7.35
N LYS A 69 -23.47 -12.85 6.01
CA LYS A 69 -24.57 -12.41 5.15
C LYS A 69 -25.80 -13.33 5.20
N TYR A 70 -25.59 -14.65 5.31
CA TYR A 70 -26.69 -15.63 5.22
C TYR A 70 -27.09 -16.22 6.58
N LYS A 71 -26.20 -16.28 7.56
CA LYS A 71 -26.50 -16.85 8.90
C LYS A 71 -27.00 -15.80 9.91
N GLY A 72 -26.85 -14.52 9.62
CA GLY A 72 -27.38 -13.39 10.46
C GLY A 72 -26.79 -13.33 11.87
N THR A 73 -25.67 -13.99 12.15
CA THR A 73 -25.13 -14.22 13.50
C THR A 73 -23.92 -13.39 13.89
N SER A 74 -23.34 -12.61 12.98
CA SER A 74 -22.28 -11.66 13.34
C SER A 74 -22.68 -10.23 12.99
N GLU A 75 -22.52 -9.30 13.93
CA GLU A 75 -22.39 -7.89 13.61
C GLU A 75 -21.16 -7.78 12.71
N GLN A 76 -21.39 -7.77 11.38
CA GLN A 76 -20.31 -7.59 10.43
C GLN A 76 -19.68 -6.23 10.70
N VAL A 77 -18.43 -6.22 11.09
CA VAL A 77 -17.64 -5.01 11.11
C VAL A 77 -17.32 -4.68 9.65
N PRO A 78 -17.86 -3.58 9.09
CA PRO A 78 -17.53 -3.19 7.73
C PRO A 78 -16.03 -3.00 7.60
N HIS A 79 -15.47 -3.60 6.57
CA HIS A 79 -14.05 -3.52 6.23
C HIS A 79 -13.89 -2.77 4.91
N PHE A 80 -12.88 -1.91 4.82
CA PHE A 80 -12.53 -1.21 3.60
C PHE A 80 -11.05 -0.83 3.62
N SER A 81 -10.32 -1.21 2.59
CA SER A 81 -8.89 -0.96 2.46
C SER A 81 -8.56 -0.25 1.15
N VAL A 82 -7.71 0.75 1.23
CA VAL A 82 -7.20 1.49 0.07
C VAL A 82 -5.69 1.54 0.15
N SER A 83 -5.01 1.19 -0.94
CA SER A 83 -3.58 1.44 -1.12
C SER A 83 -3.38 2.59 -2.10
N CYS A 84 -2.55 3.56 -1.78
CA CYS A 84 -2.35 4.73 -2.62
C CYS A 84 -0.89 5.19 -2.62
N GLN A 85 -0.50 5.90 -3.68
CA GLN A 85 0.70 6.71 -3.64
C GLN A 85 0.53 7.86 -2.62
N HIS A 86 1.59 8.57 -2.31
CA HIS A 86 1.60 9.60 -1.24
C HIS A 86 0.79 10.87 -1.62
N TYR A 87 -0.53 10.73 -1.71
CA TYR A 87 -1.44 11.79 -2.13
C TYR A 87 -2.31 12.32 -0.99
N SER A 88 -2.20 13.62 -0.69
CA SER A 88 -3.04 14.27 0.31
C SER A 88 -4.54 14.18 -0.03
N PHE A 89 -4.90 14.26 -1.32
CA PHE A 89 -6.31 14.15 -1.72
C PHE A 89 -6.91 12.77 -1.41
N ALA A 90 -6.11 11.69 -1.51
CA ALA A 90 -6.57 10.34 -1.17
C ALA A 90 -6.88 10.21 0.33
N VAL A 91 -6.01 10.77 1.17
CA VAL A 91 -6.23 10.83 2.62
C VAL A 91 -7.52 11.62 2.94
N ASN A 92 -7.73 12.76 2.28
CA ASN A 92 -8.92 13.58 2.50
C ASN A 92 -10.20 12.85 2.07
N ALA A 93 -10.20 12.24 0.89
CA ALA A 93 -11.32 11.43 0.43
C ALA A 93 -11.64 10.28 1.40
N PHE A 94 -10.60 9.65 1.94
CA PHE A 94 -10.77 8.59 2.94
C PHE A 94 -11.39 9.11 4.25
N VAL A 95 -10.97 10.29 4.71
CA VAL A 95 -11.57 10.97 5.88
C VAL A 95 -13.05 11.26 5.62
N ASP A 96 -13.40 11.75 4.42
CA ASP A 96 -14.78 12.06 4.07
C ASP A 96 -15.66 10.80 4.03
N VAL A 97 -15.13 9.69 3.47
CA VAL A 97 -15.81 8.38 3.52
C VAL A 97 -16.08 7.96 4.95
N ILE A 98 -15.11 8.08 5.86
CA ILE A 98 -15.30 7.72 7.27
C ILE A 98 -16.36 8.61 7.94
N ARG A 99 -16.36 9.92 7.65
CA ARG A 99 -17.33 10.87 8.23
C ARG A 99 -18.76 10.59 7.78
N GLU A 100 -18.95 10.13 6.56
CA GLU A 100 -20.27 9.77 6.04
C GLU A 100 -20.72 8.36 6.45
N PHE A 101 -19.80 7.57 7.00
CA PHE A 101 -20.05 6.19 7.37
C PHE A 101 -20.62 6.10 8.80
N ASP A 102 -21.95 6.05 8.89
CA ASP A 102 -22.69 6.02 10.18
C ASP A 102 -22.79 4.60 10.76
N ALA A 103 -21.64 3.99 11.09
CA ALA A 103 -21.59 2.71 11.77
C ALA A 103 -20.88 2.83 13.13
N ALA A 104 -21.43 2.12 14.13
CA ALA A 104 -20.82 2.08 15.46
C ALA A 104 -19.45 1.37 15.50
N ARG A 105 -19.17 0.52 14.50
CA ARG A 105 -17.90 -0.23 14.37
C ARG A 105 -17.54 -0.35 12.90
N TYR A 106 -16.27 -0.14 12.58
CA TYR A 106 -15.67 -0.36 11.26
C TYR A 106 -14.18 -0.70 11.40
N ASP A 107 -13.63 -1.32 10.37
CA ASP A 107 -12.20 -1.62 10.24
C ASP A 107 -11.72 -1.14 8.86
N PHE A 108 -11.27 0.11 8.81
CA PHE A 108 -10.83 0.75 7.59
C PHE A 108 -9.31 0.96 7.59
N THR A 109 -8.69 0.66 6.46
CA THR A 109 -7.24 0.75 6.31
C THR A 109 -6.87 1.62 5.10
N LEU A 110 -6.03 2.61 5.32
CA LEU A 110 -5.37 3.37 4.25
C LEU A 110 -3.87 3.09 4.31
N ARG A 111 -3.29 2.66 3.18
CA ARG A 111 -1.86 2.40 3.03
C ARG A 111 -1.27 3.38 2.04
N GLU A 112 -0.20 4.06 2.44
CA GLU A 112 0.66 4.80 1.51
C GLU A 112 1.83 3.91 1.15
N GLU A 113 1.88 3.46 -0.12
CA GLU A 113 2.74 2.40 -0.60
C GLU A 113 3.43 2.79 -1.91
N GLN A 114 4.46 2.07 -2.27
CA GLN A 114 5.12 2.20 -3.56
C GLN A 114 4.19 1.75 -4.70
N THR A 115 4.37 2.31 -5.89
CA THR A 115 3.51 2.03 -7.05
C THR A 115 3.32 0.54 -7.34
N HIS A 116 4.39 -0.25 -7.24
CA HIS A 116 4.33 -1.69 -7.44
C HIS A 116 3.51 -2.38 -6.32
N GLU A 117 3.75 -2.03 -5.06
CA GLU A 117 3.06 -2.59 -3.91
C GLU A 117 1.55 -2.32 -3.95
N ILE A 118 1.14 -1.13 -4.42
CA ILE A 118 -0.28 -0.81 -4.64
C ILE A 118 -0.94 -1.77 -5.62
N ILE A 119 -0.27 -2.07 -6.73
CA ILE A 119 -0.79 -3.00 -7.74
C ILE A 119 -0.90 -4.40 -7.16
N GLU A 120 0.11 -4.86 -6.41
CA GLU A 120 0.08 -6.16 -5.73
C GLU A 120 -0.99 -6.21 -4.65
N ASP A 121 -1.15 -5.16 -3.85
CA ASP A 121 -2.16 -5.11 -2.79
C ASP A 121 -3.59 -5.30 -3.34
N VAL A 122 -3.89 -4.67 -4.50
CA VAL A 122 -5.19 -4.83 -5.13
C VAL A 122 -5.30 -6.20 -5.84
N ALA A 123 -4.27 -6.66 -6.52
CA ALA A 123 -4.25 -7.97 -7.18
C ALA A 123 -4.46 -9.12 -6.19
N HIS A 124 -3.93 -9.00 -4.98
CA HIS A 124 -4.06 -9.98 -3.92
C HIS A 124 -5.22 -9.69 -2.94
N MET A 125 -6.13 -8.78 -3.30
CA MET A 125 -7.30 -8.40 -2.49
C MET A 125 -6.95 -7.96 -1.05
N LYS A 126 -5.74 -7.46 -0.82
CA LYS A 126 -5.31 -6.83 0.43
C LYS A 126 -5.86 -5.41 0.55
N SER A 127 -6.18 -4.79 -0.59
CA SER A 127 -6.92 -3.54 -0.71
C SER A 127 -7.97 -3.65 -1.81
N GLU A 128 -9.16 -3.09 -1.57
CA GLU A 128 -10.25 -3.07 -2.55
C GLU A 128 -9.99 -2.08 -3.67
N LEU A 129 -9.23 -1.02 -3.37
CA LEU A 129 -8.89 0.02 -4.34
C LEU A 129 -7.40 0.37 -4.28
N GLY A 130 -6.83 0.66 -5.45
CA GLY A 130 -5.51 1.25 -5.61
C GLY A 130 -5.61 2.65 -6.22
N ILE A 131 -4.90 3.64 -5.68
CA ILE A 131 -4.83 4.99 -6.24
C ILE A 131 -3.40 5.28 -6.68
N LEU A 132 -3.20 5.43 -7.98
CA LEU A 132 -1.91 5.74 -8.59
C LEU A 132 -2.11 6.70 -9.77
N TYR A 133 -1.03 7.31 -10.28
CA TYR A 133 -1.13 8.17 -11.43
C TYR A 133 -0.56 7.54 -12.69
N LEU A 134 -1.16 7.90 -13.83
CA LEU A 134 -0.64 7.62 -15.16
C LEU A 134 -0.25 8.91 -15.87
N SER A 135 0.87 8.86 -16.56
CA SER A 135 1.34 9.90 -17.48
C SER A 135 1.65 9.27 -18.83
N GLU A 136 1.94 10.08 -19.83
CA GLU A 136 2.40 9.57 -21.14
C GLU A 136 3.67 8.71 -21.02
N HIS A 137 4.51 8.96 -20.01
CA HIS A 137 5.79 8.28 -19.84
C HIS A 137 5.68 6.91 -19.17
N ASN A 138 4.76 6.73 -18.24
CA ASN A 138 4.63 5.49 -17.46
C ASN A 138 3.44 4.62 -17.87
N ARG A 139 2.49 5.16 -18.64
CA ARG A 139 1.23 4.51 -19.03
C ARG A 139 1.43 3.09 -19.54
N GLU A 140 2.26 2.92 -20.56
CA GLU A 140 2.45 1.60 -21.20
C GLU A 140 2.96 0.54 -20.22
N VAL A 141 3.88 0.91 -19.32
CA VAL A 141 4.46 -0.01 -18.33
C VAL A 141 3.43 -0.35 -17.25
N ILE A 142 2.76 0.65 -16.71
CA ILE A 142 1.78 0.45 -15.64
C ILE A 142 0.54 -0.30 -16.16
N GLU A 143 -0.02 0.08 -17.32
CA GLU A 143 -1.16 -0.63 -17.91
C GLU A 143 -0.84 -2.09 -18.23
N ARG A 144 0.39 -2.40 -18.64
CA ARG A 144 0.83 -3.79 -18.84
C ARG A 144 0.84 -4.57 -17.52
N MET A 145 1.28 -3.96 -16.43
CA MET A 145 1.26 -4.59 -15.11
C MET A 145 -0.17 -4.79 -14.61
N LEU A 146 -1.03 -3.79 -14.77
CA LEU A 146 -2.44 -3.90 -14.41
C LEU A 146 -3.11 -5.05 -15.18
N ALA A 147 -2.89 -5.11 -16.49
CA ALA A 147 -3.44 -6.18 -17.34
C ALA A 147 -2.92 -7.57 -16.96
N ALA A 148 -1.63 -7.70 -16.59
CA ALA A 148 -1.06 -8.95 -16.12
C ALA A 148 -1.66 -9.45 -14.80
N ASN A 149 -2.21 -8.55 -14.01
CA ASN A 149 -2.89 -8.82 -12.73
C ASN A 149 -4.42 -8.74 -12.82
N GLU A 150 -4.98 -8.73 -14.04
CA GLU A 150 -6.44 -8.64 -14.29
C GLU A 150 -7.10 -7.40 -13.68
N LEU A 151 -6.34 -6.32 -13.51
CA LEU A 151 -6.81 -5.05 -12.95
C LEU A 151 -7.18 -4.05 -14.05
N VAL A 152 -8.13 -3.17 -13.75
CA VAL A 152 -8.60 -2.11 -14.64
C VAL A 152 -8.31 -0.75 -14.02
N PHE A 153 -7.74 0.17 -14.83
CA PHE A 153 -7.55 1.55 -14.43
C PHE A 153 -8.74 2.42 -14.86
N GLU A 154 -9.30 3.15 -13.91
CA GLU A 154 -10.32 4.15 -14.16
C GLU A 154 -9.79 5.54 -13.78
N GLY A 155 -9.91 6.51 -14.70
CA GLY A 155 -9.41 7.87 -14.49
C GLY A 155 -10.34 8.67 -13.56
N LEU A 156 -9.79 9.16 -12.44
CA LEU A 156 -10.52 10.03 -11.51
C LEU A 156 -10.50 11.50 -11.99
N PHE A 157 -9.32 12.02 -12.28
CA PHE A 157 -9.12 13.39 -12.78
C PHE A 157 -7.74 13.53 -13.42
N CYS A 158 -7.54 14.66 -14.12
CA CYS A 158 -6.22 15.06 -14.62
C CYS A 158 -5.71 16.24 -13.80
N ALA A 159 -4.44 16.21 -13.44
CA ALA A 159 -3.77 17.27 -12.70
C ALA A 159 -2.53 17.76 -13.45
N THR A 160 -2.23 19.05 -13.30
CA THR A 160 -0.95 19.62 -13.76
C THR A 160 0.08 19.53 -12.62
N PRO A 161 1.38 19.34 -12.94
CA PRO A 161 2.40 19.29 -11.91
C PRO A 161 2.54 20.64 -11.20
N HIS A 162 2.64 20.59 -9.88
CA HIS A 162 2.90 21.72 -9.01
C HIS A 162 4.14 21.46 -8.18
N VAL A 163 4.93 22.51 -7.98
CA VAL A 163 6.07 22.45 -7.06
C VAL A 163 5.56 22.72 -5.65
N PHE A 164 5.79 21.78 -4.75
CA PHE A 164 5.53 21.94 -3.34
C PHE A 164 6.81 22.39 -2.63
N VAL A 165 6.70 23.49 -1.89
CA VAL A 165 7.75 24.07 -1.02
C VAL A 165 7.12 24.50 0.30
N CYS A 166 7.94 24.59 1.35
CA CYS A 166 7.47 25.14 2.62
C CYS A 166 7.23 26.65 2.53
N ALA A 167 6.38 27.18 3.41
CA ALA A 167 5.98 28.59 3.40
C ALA A 167 7.19 29.58 3.50
N ASP A 168 8.23 29.18 4.21
CA ASP A 168 9.46 30.00 4.40
C ASP A 168 10.49 29.81 3.27
N HIS A 169 10.17 28.99 2.26
CA HIS A 169 11.07 28.75 1.15
C HIS A 169 11.27 30.02 0.30
N PRO A 170 12.49 30.33 -0.20
CA PRO A 170 12.74 31.51 -1.00
C PRO A 170 11.86 31.68 -2.24
N LEU A 171 11.32 30.60 -2.77
CA LEU A 171 10.42 30.57 -3.93
C LEU A 171 8.93 30.54 -3.57
N ALA A 172 8.54 30.46 -2.31
CA ALA A 172 7.14 30.29 -1.88
C ALA A 172 6.19 31.40 -2.36
N GLY A 173 6.71 32.63 -2.58
CA GLY A 173 5.90 33.74 -3.07
C GLY A 173 5.71 33.82 -4.60
N ARG A 174 6.28 32.87 -5.36
CA ARG A 174 6.17 32.85 -6.82
C ARG A 174 4.95 32.08 -7.28
N SER A 175 4.25 32.58 -8.29
CA SER A 175 3.13 31.90 -8.93
C SER A 175 3.56 30.79 -9.90
N SER A 176 4.81 30.83 -10.37
CA SER A 176 5.42 29.83 -11.23
C SER A 176 6.92 29.80 -11.01
N VAL A 177 7.52 28.64 -11.24
CA VAL A 177 8.96 28.41 -11.16
C VAL A 177 9.42 27.61 -12.38
N THR A 178 10.65 27.82 -12.81
CA THR A 178 11.30 27.01 -13.85
C THR A 178 12.17 25.93 -13.23
N LEU A 179 12.65 24.98 -14.02
CA LEU A 179 13.58 23.97 -13.53
C LEU A 179 14.92 24.59 -13.10
N GLU A 180 15.36 25.64 -13.76
CA GLU A 180 16.57 26.42 -13.43
C GLU A 180 16.45 27.10 -12.06
N ASP A 181 15.28 27.63 -11.71
CA ASP A 181 15.02 28.21 -10.39
C ASP A 181 15.18 27.17 -9.25
N LEU A 182 15.01 25.91 -9.56
CA LEU A 182 15.03 24.78 -8.62
C LEU A 182 16.41 24.10 -8.48
N GLU A 183 17.37 24.39 -9.35
CA GLU A 183 18.67 23.69 -9.39
C GLU A 183 19.46 23.74 -8.08
N ASP A 184 19.34 24.87 -7.35
CA ASP A 184 20.07 25.07 -6.10
C ASP A 184 19.44 24.38 -4.89
N TYR A 185 18.21 23.88 -5.02
CA TYR A 185 17.45 23.27 -3.94
C TYR A 185 17.40 21.74 -4.04
N PRO A 186 17.40 21.00 -2.92
CA PRO A 186 17.26 19.56 -2.94
C PRO A 186 15.87 19.13 -3.45
N PHE A 187 15.86 18.23 -4.44
CA PHE A 187 14.65 17.55 -4.85
C PHE A 187 14.38 16.37 -3.93
N LEU A 188 13.18 16.31 -3.38
CA LEU A 188 12.70 15.24 -2.52
C LEU A 188 11.70 14.39 -3.28
N SER A 189 11.90 13.08 -3.30
CA SER A 189 11.06 12.13 -4.00
C SER A 189 10.87 10.87 -3.17
N TYR A 190 9.86 10.08 -3.52
CA TYR A 190 9.63 8.79 -2.88
C TYR A 190 10.44 7.70 -3.57
N GLU A 191 11.09 6.84 -2.78
CA GLU A 191 11.79 5.68 -3.32
C GLU A 191 10.80 4.58 -3.73
N GLN A 192 11.16 3.82 -4.76
CA GLN A 192 10.33 2.75 -5.30
C GLN A 192 10.97 1.36 -5.06
N GLY A 193 11.75 1.21 -4.00
CA GLY A 193 12.35 -0.05 -3.57
C GLY A 193 13.12 -0.76 -4.69
N SER A 194 12.82 -2.03 -4.89
CA SER A 194 13.44 -2.86 -5.94
C SER A 194 13.04 -2.45 -7.36
N TYR A 195 11.92 -1.75 -7.51
CA TYR A 195 11.39 -1.24 -8.78
C TYR A 195 11.79 0.22 -9.01
N ASN A 196 13.00 0.59 -8.63
CA ASN A 196 13.49 1.96 -8.64
C ASN A 196 13.79 2.46 -10.08
N SER A 197 12.80 2.42 -10.96
CA SER A 197 12.84 3.05 -12.28
C SER A 197 11.89 4.24 -12.34
N PHE A 198 12.14 5.17 -13.26
CA PHE A 198 11.31 6.36 -13.43
C PHE A 198 9.85 6.05 -13.80
N TYR A 199 9.55 4.85 -14.30
CA TYR A 199 8.18 4.43 -14.62
C TYR A 199 7.31 4.24 -13.38
N TYR A 200 7.92 3.93 -12.24
CA TYR A 200 7.23 3.72 -10.97
C TYR A 200 7.22 4.95 -10.07
N SER A 201 8.00 5.98 -10.42
CA SER A 201 8.08 7.21 -9.63
C SER A 201 6.74 7.91 -9.52
N GLU A 202 6.46 8.49 -8.37
CA GLU A 202 5.23 9.24 -8.09
C GLU A 202 5.28 10.68 -8.60
N GLU A 203 6.46 11.17 -8.91
CA GLU A 203 6.68 12.53 -9.36
C GLU A 203 6.81 12.62 -10.89
N LEU A 204 6.00 13.48 -11.50
CA LEU A 204 5.92 13.68 -12.95
C LEU A 204 7.26 14.03 -13.60
N THR A 205 8.17 14.65 -12.85
CA THR A 205 9.44 15.13 -13.37
C THR A 205 10.63 14.27 -12.95
N SER A 206 10.39 13.03 -12.59
CA SER A 206 11.42 12.07 -12.14
C SER A 206 12.47 11.73 -13.19
N THR A 207 12.17 11.95 -14.48
CA THR A 207 13.08 11.73 -15.61
C THR A 207 14.19 12.78 -15.75
N PHE A 208 14.05 13.94 -15.07
CA PHE A 208 15.06 14.98 -15.14
C PHE A 208 16.22 14.71 -14.19
N GLU A 209 17.43 14.83 -14.69
CA GLU A 209 18.64 14.74 -13.87
C GLU A 209 18.73 15.96 -12.94
N ARG A 210 18.98 15.74 -11.66
CA ARG A 210 19.09 16.76 -10.64
C ARG A 210 20.40 16.62 -9.86
N ARG A 211 21.01 17.75 -9.54
CA ARG A 211 22.28 17.79 -8.79
C ARG A 211 22.11 17.33 -7.35
N LYS A 212 20.98 17.65 -6.72
CA LYS A 212 20.67 17.32 -5.32
C LYS A 212 19.38 16.53 -5.29
N ASN A 213 19.46 15.25 -4.97
CA ASN A 213 18.32 14.34 -4.96
C ASN A 213 18.30 13.55 -3.65
N ILE A 214 17.19 13.57 -2.93
CA ILE A 214 17.00 12.86 -1.67
C ILE A 214 15.74 11.98 -1.85
N ARG A 215 15.85 10.69 -1.56
CA ARG A 215 14.74 9.77 -1.60
C ARG A 215 14.32 9.37 -0.20
N VAL A 216 13.02 9.31 0.02
CA VAL A 216 12.39 8.96 1.30
C VAL A 216 11.30 7.92 1.10
N ARG A 217 10.83 7.33 2.19
CA ARG A 217 9.74 6.34 2.16
C ARG A 217 8.41 6.88 2.62
N ASP A 218 8.43 7.94 3.41
CA ASP A 218 7.22 8.43 4.05
C ASP A 218 7.10 9.95 3.94
N ARG A 219 5.86 10.42 4.03
CA ARG A 219 5.50 11.82 3.87
C ARG A 219 6.03 12.70 4.98
N ALA A 220 6.05 12.23 6.23
CA ALA A 220 6.50 13.00 7.37
C ALA A 220 8.00 13.33 7.24
N THR A 221 8.79 12.33 6.84
CA THR A 221 10.23 12.52 6.56
C THR A 221 10.44 13.48 5.39
N LEU A 222 9.63 13.37 4.32
CA LEU A 222 9.71 14.27 3.17
C LEU A 222 9.49 15.73 3.62
N PHE A 223 8.44 16.00 4.38
CA PHE A 223 8.13 17.36 4.84
C PHE A 223 9.18 17.91 5.80
N ASN A 224 9.68 17.10 6.72
CA ASN A 224 10.76 17.52 7.63
C ASN A 224 12.04 17.89 6.88
N LEU A 225 12.40 17.14 5.86
CA LEU A 225 13.57 17.44 5.03
C LEU A 225 13.32 18.67 4.13
N ALA A 226 12.10 18.83 3.60
CA ALA A 226 11.73 20.02 2.83
C ALA A 226 11.90 21.29 3.67
N MET A 227 11.42 21.28 4.92
CA MET A 227 11.60 22.40 5.86
C MET A 227 13.06 22.61 6.24
N GLY A 228 13.76 21.56 6.62
CA GLY A 228 15.13 21.65 7.15
C GLY A 228 16.19 22.01 6.12
N LEU A 229 15.93 21.74 4.83
CA LEU A 229 16.91 21.90 3.75
C LEU A 229 16.48 22.91 2.67
N ASN A 230 15.35 23.57 2.83
CA ASN A 230 14.69 24.32 1.75
C ASN A 230 14.53 23.44 0.50
N GLY A 231 14.06 22.22 0.68
CA GLY A 231 13.85 21.27 -0.39
C GLY A 231 12.49 21.47 -1.06
N TYR A 232 12.31 20.80 -2.20
CA TYR A 232 11.04 20.81 -2.93
C TYR A 232 10.68 19.41 -3.42
N THR A 233 9.39 19.20 -3.64
CA THR A 233 8.89 18.04 -4.39
C THR A 233 7.91 18.48 -5.47
N VAL A 234 7.50 17.55 -6.34
CA VAL A 234 6.49 17.80 -7.37
C VAL A 234 5.26 16.93 -7.08
N CYS A 235 4.12 17.56 -7.02
CA CYS A 235 2.85 16.91 -6.68
C CYS A 235 1.73 17.30 -7.65
N SER A 236 0.54 16.72 -7.46
CA SER A 236 -0.65 17.01 -8.26
C SER A 236 -1.21 18.44 -8.04
N GLY A 237 -0.78 19.14 -7.01
CA GLY A 237 -1.36 20.42 -6.61
C GLY A 237 -2.74 20.31 -5.94
N VAL A 238 -3.30 19.10 -5.86
CA VAL A 238 -4.58 18.85 -5.16
C VAL A 238 -4.26 18.59 -3.69
N ILE A 239 -4.28 19.66 -2.90
CA ILE A 239 -3.95 19.66 -1.47
C ILE A 239 -5.15 20.25 -0.72
N SER A 240 -5.59 19.60 0.36
CA SER A 240 -6.64 20.15 1.21
C SER A 240 -6.09 21.24 2.11
N HIS A 241 -6.83 22.34 2.20
CA HIS A 241 -6.52 23.41 3.14
C HIS A 241 -6.85 23.06 4.60
N GLU A 242 -7.62 22.00 4.85
CA GLU A 242 -8.07 21.62 6.20
C GLU A 242 -7.09 20.68 6.91
N LEU A 243 -6.24 19.96 6.17
CA LEU A 243 -5.35 18.92 6.70
C LEU A 243 -3.85 19.25 6.55
N ASN A 244 -3.48 20.45 6.12
CA ASN A 244 -2.09 20.91 6.01
C ASN A 244 -1.85 22.13 6.87
#